data_1990178e7032ec71df54889caed39390
#
_entry.id   1990178e7032ec71df54889caed39390
#
_cell.length_a   1.000
_cell.length_b   1.000
_cell.length_c   1.000
_cell.angle_alpha   90.00
_cell.angle_beta   90.00
_cell.angle_gamma   90.00
#
_symmetry.space_group_name_H-M   'P 1'
#
loop_
_entity.id
_entity.type
_entity.pdbx_description
1 polymer ?
#
loop_
_entity_poly.entity_id
_entity_poly.type
_entity_poly.pdbx_seq_one_letter_code
_entity_poly.pdbx_strand_id
1 'polypeptide(L)'
;MFIPKIMQTAIAKAFYDKEIHVLDKRTETDAEGGVTTKGYTVRDTFKGNVNFSNCEKIQEDYGLDYKVNVSITTDYDGLKTDDIIAYNKLLYEVKGIYHRDSHKLVLGAIWRT
;
A
#
# COMPACT_ATOMS: atom_id res chain seq x y z
N MET A 1 3.51 22.65 -19.35
CA MET A 1 4.10 21.91 -20.48
C MET A 1 3.31 20.64 -20.71
N PHE A 2 2.97 20.35 -21.97
CA PHE A 2 2.28 19.10 -22.30
C PHE A 2 3.30 17.95 -22.45
N ILE A 3 3.09 16.87 -21.69
CA ILE A 3 3.96 15.69 -21.77
C ILE A 3 3.18 14.59 -22.51
N PRO A 4 3.74 14.04 -23.62
CA PRO A 4 3.08 12.94 -24.33
C PRO A 4 2.85 11.72 -23.44
N LYS A 5 1.78 10.99 -23.69
CA LYS A 5 1.40 9.82 -22.90
C LYS A 5 2.51 8.78 -22.80
N ILE A 6 3.27 8.57 -23.88
CA ILE A 6 4.39 7.63 -23.88
C ILE A 6 5.46 8.05 -22.86
N MET A 7 5.77 9.33 -22.79
CA MET A 7 6.74 9.85 -21.83
C MET A 7 6.22 9.79 -20.41
N GLN A 8 4.92 10.02 -20.19
CA GLN A 8 4.30 9.85 -18.88
C GLN A 8 4.42 8.42 -18.39
N THR A 9 4.18 7.44 -19.26
CA THR A 9 4.32 6.03 -18.93
C THR A 9 5.78 5.66 -18.61
N ALA A 10 6.74 6.18 -19.36
CA ALA A 10 8.16 5.93 -19.11
C ALA A 10 8.61 6.55 -17.78
N ILE A 11 8.15 7.76 -17.45
CA ILE A 11 8.42 8.42 -16.17
C ILE A 11 7.82 7.62 -15.02
N ALA A 12 6.58 7.15 -15.15
CA ALA A 12 5.92 6.35 -14.14
C ALA A 12 6.67 5.05 -13.90
N LYS A 13 7.13 4.36 -14.95
CA LYS A 13 7.92 3.12 -14.80
C LYS A 13 9.25 3.36 -14.07
N ALA A 14 9.90 4.51 -14.31
CA ALA A 14 11.14 4.84 -13.63
C ALA A 14 10.92 5.23 -12.17
N PHE A 15 9.78 5.85 -11.87
CA PHE A 15 9.44 6.37 -10.55
C PHE A 15 8.79 5.31 -9.65
N TYR A 16 7.90 4.49 -10.23
CA TYR A 16 7.17 3.44 -9.51
C TYR A 16 7.79 2.09 -9.83
N ASP A 17 9.00 1.85 -9.34
CA ASP A 17 9.77 0.66 -9.66
C ASP A 17 9.65 -0.48 -8.64
N LYS A 18 9.03 -0.22 -7.50
CA LYS A 18 8.89 -1.22 -6.44
C LYS A 18 7.57 -1.97 -6.58
N GLU A 19 7.65 -3.28 -6.46
CA GLU A 19 6.49 -4.15 -6.57
C GLU A 19 5.89 -4.41 -5.19
N ILE A 20 4.59 -4.14 -5.06
CA ILE A 20 3.84 -4.28 -3.81
C ILE A 20 2.68 -5.23 -4.05
N HIS A 21 2.48 -6.19 -3.16
CA HIS A 21 1.38 -7.15 -3.26
C HIS A 21 0.23 -6.76 -2.34
N VAL A 22 -0.99 -6.82 -2.88
CA VAL A 22 -2.21 -6.63 -2.09
C VAL A 22 -2.70 -8.01 -1.68
N LEU A 23 -2.95 -8.21 -0.40
CA LEU A 23 -3.29 -9.51 0.15
C LEU A 23 -4.72 -9.57 0.65
N ASP A 24 -5.34 -10.74 0.47
CA ASP A 24 -6.60 -11.08 1.13
C ASP A 24 -6.33 -12.12 2.21
N LYS A 25 -7.05 -12.02 3.32
CA LYS A 25 -7.00 -13.03 4.36
C LYS A 25 -7.66 -14.31 3.87
N ARG A 26 -6.94 -15.40 4.00
CA ARG A 26 -7.47 -16.72 3.72
C ARG A 26 -8.06 -17.29 5.01
N THR A 27 -9.36 -17.51 5.01
CA THR A 27 -10.06 -18.08 6.16
C THR A 27 -10.62 -19.46 5.80
N GLU A 28 -10.60 -20.38 6.76
CA GLU A 28 -11.22 -21.69 6.63
C GLU A 28 -12.11 -21.92 7.84
N THR A 29 -13.23 -22.63 7.61
CA THR A 29 -14.11 -23.10 8.68
C THR A 29 -13.58 -24.44 9.17
N ASP A 30 -13.33 -24.57 10.48
CA ASP A 30 -12.89 -25.84 11.04
C ASP A 30 -14.02 -26.83 11.15
N ALA A 31 -13.72 -28.08 11.57
CA ALA A 31 -14.69 -29.16 11.67
C ALA A 31 -15.80 -28.90 12.70
N GLU A 32 -15.59 -27.97 13.63
CA GLU A 32 -16.55 -27.57 14.65
C GLU A 32 -17.33 -26.32 14.30
N GLY A 33 -17.09 -25.77 13.09
CA GLY A 33 -17.76 -24.56 12.62
C GLY A 33 -17.06 -23.27 12.96
N GLY A 34 -15.91 -23.30 13.62
CA GLY A 34 -15.10 -22.10 13.91
C GLY A 34 -14.41 -21.61 12.64
N VAL A 35 -14.17 -20.29 12.54
CA VAL A 35 -13.46 -19.69 11.42
C VAL A 35 -12.01 -19.41 11.84
N THR A 36 -11.06 -19.97 11.10
CA THR A 36 -9.64 -19.80 11.35
C THR A 36 -8.96 -19.10 10.19
N THR A 37 -8.15 -18.08 10.47
CA THR A 37 -7.35 -17.42 9.45
C THR A 37 -6.13 -18.27 9.15
N LYS A 38 -5.96 -18.71 7.90
CA LYS A 38 -4.88 -19.59 7.45
C LYS A 38 -3.81 -18.89 6.62
N GLY A 39 -3.61 -17.60 6.82
CA GLY A 39 -2.63 -16.83 6.10
C GLY A 39 -3.24 -15.92 5.05
N TYR A 40 -2.47 -15.59 4.04
CA TYR A 40 -2.84 -14.58 3.06
C TYR A 40 -2.65 -15.10 1.65
N THR A 41 -3.50 -14.64 0.74
CA THR A 41 -3.33 -14.88 -0.70
C THR A 41 -3.17 -13.55 -1.42
N VAL A 42 -2.35 -13.54 -2.47
CA VAL A 42 -2.15 -12.32 -3.26
C VAL A 42 -3.40 -12.08 -4.12
N ARG A 43 -4.07 -10.95 -3.87
CA ARG A 43 -5.21 -10.52 -4.66
C ARG A 43 -4.77 -9.76 -5.91
N ASP A 44 -3.77 -8.91 -5.77
CA ASP A 44 -3.29 -8.07 -6.85
C ASP A 44 -1.84 -7.64 -6.57
N THR A 45 -1.19 -7.11 -7.59
CA THR A 45 0.17 -6.59 -7.48
C THR A 45 0.22 -5.25 -8.22
N PHE A 46 0.84 -4.25 -7.60
CA PHE A 46 0.99 -2.94 -8.21
C PHE A 46 2.40 -2.41 -7.97
N LYS A 47 2.76 -1.36 -8.69
CA LYS A 47 4.05 -0.71 -8.55
C LYS A 47 3.90 0.67 -7.93
N GLY A 48 4.85 1.03 -7.09
CA GLY A 48 4.87 2.32 -6.45
C GLY A 48 6.26 2.73 -6.01
N ASN A 49 6.39 3.96 -5.57
CA ASN A 49 7.59 4.47 -4.94
C ASN A 49 7.44 4.33 -3.43
N VAL A 50 8.28 3.50 -2.83
CA VAL A 50 8.22 3.19 -1.40
C VAL A 50 9.25 4.04 -0.66
N ASN A 51 8.81 4.73 0.39
CA ASN A 51 9.67 5.58 1.19
C ASN A 51 9.43 5.31 2.67
N PHE A 52 10.51 5.15 3.43
CA PHE A 52 10.47 4.91 4.88
C PHE A 52 10.96 6.10 5.68
N SER A 53 11.68 7.03 5.07
CA SER A 53 12.40 8.09 5.79
C SER A 53 11.55 9.32 6.09
N ASN A 54 10.43 9.51 5.39
CA ASN A 54 9.58 10.69 5.53
C ASN A 54 8.34 10.47 6.41
N CYS A 55 8.23 9.32 7.06
CA CYS A 55 7.00 8.94 7.76
C CYS A 55 6.67 9.84 8.95
N GLU A 56 7.67 10.21 9.75
CA GLU A 56 7.45 11.12 10.88
C GLU A 56 6.98 12.49 10.43
N LYS A 57 7.57 13.02 9.37
CA LYS A 57 7.17 14.31 8.82
C LYS A 57 5.73 14.28 8.30
N ILE A 58 5.36 13.19 7.64
CA ILE A 58 3.97 13.00 7.16
C ILE A 58 3.01 12.97 8.34
N GLN A 59 3.33 12.27 9.41
CA GLN A 59 2.49 12.23 10.62
C GLN A 59 2.26 13.63 11.17
N GLU A 60 3.31 14.46 11.27
CA GLU A 60 3.22 15.83 11.74
C GLU A 60 2.43 16.71 10.79
N ASP A 61 2.76 16.68 9.50
CA ASP A 61 2.14 17.55 8.49
C ASP A 61 0.65 17.29 8.34
N TYR A 62 0.21 16.05 8.51
CA TYR A 62 -1.19 15.66 8.34
C TYR A 62 -1.95 15.57 9.67
N GLY A 63 -1.27 15.78 10.80
CA GLY A 63 -1.90 15.69 12.11
C GLY A 63 -2.45 14.32 12.43
N LEU A 64 -1.74 13.27 12.06
CA LEU A 64 -2.21 11.89 12.22
C LEU A 64 -2.04 11.40 13.65
N ASP A 65 -3.01 10.64 14.13
CA ASP A 65 -3.03 10.04 15.47
C ASP A 65 -2.50 8.60 15.47
N TYR A 66 -2.05 8.09 14.34
CA TYR A 66 -1.48 6.75 14.21
C TYR A 66 -0.05 6.83 13.67
N LYS A 67 0.72 5.78 13.94
CA LYS A 67 2.10 5.70 13.47
C LYS A 67 2.14 5.26 12.00
N VAL A 68 2.91 6.00 11.19
CA VAL A 68 3.18 5.66 9.79
C VAL A 68 4.54 4.98 9.72
N ASN A 69 4.58 3.76 9.18
CA ASN A 69 5.82 3.00 9.00
C ASN A 69 6.32 3.00 7.55
N VAL A 70 5.43 3.23 6.60
CA VAL A 70 5.78 3.28 5.18
C VAL A 70 4.88 4.29 4.47
N SER A 71 5.44 5.00 3.50
CA SER A 71 4.66 5.83 2.58
C SER A 71 4.91 5.35 1.15
N ILE A 72 3.84 5.22 0.38
CA ILE A 72 3.90 4.71 -0.98
C ILE A 72 3.23 5.72 -1.91
N THR A 73 3.95 6.15 -2.94
CA THR A 73 3.40 6.99 -3.99
C THR A 73 3.08 6.10 -5.19
N THR A 74 1.82 6.06 -5.60
CA THR A 74 1.37 5.20 -6.68
C THR A 74 0.17 5.79 -7.40
N ASP A 75 -0.11 5.30 -8.60
CA ASP A 75 -1.34 5.61 -9.33
C ASP A 75 -2.37 4.46 -9.30
N TYR A 76 -2.09 3.41 -8.54
CA TYR A 76 -2.98 2.25 -8.43
C TYR A 76 -4.27 2.59 -7.70
N ASP A 77 -5.42 2.21 -8.26
CA ASP A 77 -6.74 2.57 -7.75
C ASP A 77 -7.42 1.48 -6.91
N GLY A 78 -6.83 0.31 -6.83
CA GLY A 78 -7.46 -0.86 -6.19
C GLY A 78 -7.29 -0.97 -4.68
N LEU A 79 -6.63 0.00 -4.02
CA LEU A 79 -6.43 -0.01 -2.58
C LEU A 79 -7.53 0.75 -1.84
N LYS A 80 -7.82 0.28 -0.64
CA LYS A 80 -8.69 0.96 0.31
C LYS A 80 -8.12 0.81 1.72
N THR A 81 -8.57 1.64 2.64
CA THR A 81 -8.15 1.56 4.04
C THR A 81 -8.47 0.18 4.62
N ASP A 82 -7.61 -0.27 5.50
CA ASP A 82 -7.64 -1.60 6.14
C ASP A 82 -7.17 -2.75 5.23
N ASP A 83 -6.84 -2.49 3.98
CA ASP A 83 -6.18 -3.50 3.13
C ASP A 83 -4.81 -3.85 3.70
N ILE A 84 -4.40 -5.10 3.50
CA ILE A 84 -3.08 -5.56 3.88
C ILE A 84 -2.21 -5.62 2.63
N ILE A 85 -1.03 -5.04 2.71
CA ILE A 85 -0.06 -5.07 1.61
C ILE A 85 1.24 -5.69 2.09
N ALA A 86 1.95 -6.33 1.18
CA ALA A 86 3.25 -6.93 1.44
C ALA A 86 4.32 -6.25 0.61
N TYR A 87 5.40 -5.89 1.24
CA TYR A 87 6.58 -5.34 0.59
C TYR A 87 7.83 -5.79 1.36
N ASN A 88 8.80 -6.32 0.63
CA ASN A 88 10.11 -6.70 1.20
C ASN A 88 9.97 -7.62 2.43
N LYS A 89 9.11 -8.63 2.33
CA LYS A 89 8.84 -9.64 3.37
C LYS A 89 8.16 -9.11 4.63
N LEU A 90 7.66 -7.89 4.60
CA LEU A 90 6.90 -7.30 5.69
C LEU A 90 5.48 -7.03 5.26
N LEU A 91 4.56 -7.12 6.20
CA LEU A 91 3.15 -6.80 5.99
C LEU A 91 2.84 -5.43 6.57
N TYR A 92 2.01 -4.67 5.86
CA TYR A 92 1.56 -3.35 6.31
C TYR A 92 0.05 -3.27 6.14
N GLU A 93 -0.60 -2.63 7.11
CA GLU A 93 -2.01 -2.27 7.00
C GLU A 93 -2.13 -0.86 6.44
N VAL A 94 -2.96 -0.68 5.42
CA VAL A 94 -3.21 0.64 4.83
C VAL A 94 -4.04 1.46 5.80
N LYS A 95 -3.47 2.54 6.32
CA LYS A 95 -4.13 3.43 7.29
C LYS A 95 -4.73 4.67 6.65
N GLY A 96 -4.20 5.13 5.55
CA GLY A 96 -4.70 6.31 4.87
C GLY A 96 -4.34 6.32 3.40
N ILE A 97 -5.22 6.89 2.60
CA ILE A 97 -5.01 7.09 1.17
C ILE A 97 -5.37 8.54 0.86
N TYR A 98 -4.42 9.31 0.36
CA TYR A 98 -4.59 10.71 0.05
C TYR A 98 -4.39 10.95 -1.44
N HIS A 99 -5.40 11.52 -2.07
CA HIS A 99 -5.33 11.84 -3.50
C HIS A 99 -4.56 13.12 -3.72
N ARG A 100 -3.62 13.06 -4.65
CA ARG A 100 -2.86 14.21 -5.14
C ARG A 100 -3.09 14.32 -6.65
N ASP A 101 -2.55 15.36 -7.27
CA ASP A 101 -2.87 15.72 -8.66
C ASP A 101 -2.86 14.53 -9.64
N SER A 102 -1.77 13.78 -9.70
CA SER A 102 -1.61 12.66 -10.64
C SER A 102 -1.33 11.33 -9.97
N HIS A 103 -1.34 11.30 -8.64
CA HIS A 103 -0.98 10.10 -7.89
C HIS A 103 -1.67 10.07 -6.54
N LYS A 104 -1.52 8.96 -5.84
CA LYS A 104 -2.02 8.79 -4.48
C LYS A 104 -0.86 8.60 -3.53
N LEU A 105 -1.00 9.12 -2.33
CA LEU A 105 -0.10 8.83 -1.23
C LEU A 105 -0.78 7.83 -0.30
N VAL A 106 -0.19 6.65 -0.19
CA VAL A 106 -0.71 5.56 0.64
C VAL A 106 0.17 5.45 1.88
N LEU A 107 -0.45 5.50 3.04
CA LEU A 107 0.25 5.40 4.32
C LEU A 107 -0.07 4.06 4.97
N GLY A 108 0.99 3.35 5.36
CA GLY A 108 0.86 2.04 5.97
C GLY A 108 1.56 1.95 7.32
N ALA A 109 0.99 1.15 8.21
CA ALA A 109 1.59 0.78 9.49
C ALA A 109 1.92 -0.70 9.50
N ILE A 110 2.99 -1.10 10.20
CA ILE A 110 3.36 -2.51 10.28
C ILE A 110 2.20 -3.32 10.84
N TRP A 111 1.82 -4.35 10.09
CA TRP A 111 0.77 -5.28 10.46
C TRP A 111 1.36 -6.49 11.15
N ARG A 112 0.87 -6.78 12.34
CA ARG A 112 1.26 -7.97 13.11
C ARG A 112 0.04 -8.86 13.31
N THR A 113 0.20 -10.09 12.90
CA THR A 113 -0.84 -11.11 13.06
C THR A 113 -0.74 -11.75 14.44
#